data_70bf95aee132993d33c8fd39a3554db7
#
_entry.id   70bf95aee132993d33c8fd39a3554db7
#
_cell.length_a   1.000
_cell.length_b   1.000
_cell.length_c   1.000
_cell.angle_alpha   90.00
_cell.angle_beta   90.00
_cell.angle_gamma   90.00
#
_symmetry.space_group_name_H-M   'P 1'
#
loop_
_entity.id
_entity.type
_entity.pdbx_description
1 polymer ?
#
loop_
_entity_poly.entity_id
_entity_poly.type
_entity_poly.pdbx_seq_one_letter_code
_entity_poly.pdbx_strand_id
1 'polypeptide(L)'
;FVVSSASGALSSSRIWHVCEGDVQLERVDTLTGTPRSTVRRNDTVMTFLPDARVVTLDQRQQGAVFPNLLSPAAGQPVADFYDVRELGRGRVAGCDADIVQLLPRDAWRFGYRIWSENRTGLVLKTQTLDAQGRVLEQAAFSELQLDAPVQAEQLRQMMASTQGYRLVQAEQARTTPQ
;
A
#
# COMPACT_ATOMS: atom_id res chain seq x y z
N PHE A 1 -9.73 -2.35 -1.42
CA PHE A 1 -9.54 -0.94 -1.77
C PHE A 1 -9.60 -0.74 -3.27
N VAL A 2 -9.86 0.49 -3.66
CA VAL A 2 -9.95 0.93 -5.06
C VAL A 2 -8.94 2.03 -5.31
N VAL A 3 -8.22 1.95 -6.42
CA VAL A 3 -7.34 3.02 -6.92
C VAL A 3 -7.94 3.55 -8.21
N SER A 4 -8.07 4.87 -8.30
CA SER A 4 -8.51 5.57 -9.50
C SER A 4 -7.54 6.69 -9.86
N SER A 5 -7.31 6.91 -11.15
CA SER A 5 -6.45 7.97 -11.65
C SER A 5 -7.23 8.98 -12.50
N ALA A 6 -6.66 10.18 -12.66
CA ALA A 6 -7.22 11.23 -13.52
C ALA A 6 -7.32 10.81 -14.99
N SER A 7 -6.55 9.81 -15.43
CA SER A 7 -6.63 9.21 -16.76
C SER A 7 -7.83 8.28 -16.95
N GLY A 8 -8.63 8.03 -15.90
CA GLY A 8 -9.77 7.14 -15.91
C GLY A 8 -9.42 5.67 -15.60
N ALA A 9 -8.16 5.34 -15.33
CA ALA A 9 -7.79 4.01 -14.91
C ALA A 9 -8.39 3.70 -13.54
N LEU A 10 -8.94 2.50 -13.40
CA LEU A 10 -9.56 2.00 -12.17
C LEU A 10 -9.03 0.59 -11.87
N SER A 11 -8.58 0.38 -10.66
CA SER A 11 -8.20 -0.96 -10.17
C SER A 11 -8.77 -1.21 -8.79
N SER A 12 -9.07 -2.46 -8.48
CA SER A 12 -9.51 -2.87 -7.15
C SER A 12 -8.71 -4.06 -6.65
N SER A 13 -8.51 -4.10 -5.35
CA SER A 13 -7.76 -5.16 -4.67
C SER A 13 -8.37 -5.43 -3.30
N ARG A 14 -8.15 -6.65 -2.80
CA ARG A 14 -8.51 -7.06 -1.45
C ARG A 14 -7.25 -7.29 -0.64
N ILE A 15 -7.23 -6.76 0.57
CA ILE A 15 -6.13 -6.91 1.52
C ILE A 15 -6.60 -7.72 2.73
N TRP A 16 -5.74 -8.62 3.20
CA TRP A 16 -5.77 -9.21 4.54
C TRP A 16 -4.47 -8.86 5.23
N HIS A 17 -4.58 -8.39 6.45
CA HIS A 17 -3.43 -8.04 7.28
C HIS A 17 -3.61 -8.60 8.68
N VAL A 18 -2.57 -9.24 9.21
CA VAL A 18 -2.54 -9.76 10.58
C VAL A 18 -1.16 -9.58 11.18
N CYS A 19 -1.14 -9.20 12.46
CA CYS A 19 0.07 -9.13 13.26
C CYS A 19 0.01 -10.21 14.35
N GLU A 20 1.06 -11.02 14.47
CA GLU A 20 1.25 -11.98 15.54
C GLU A 20 2.63 -11.73 16.18
N GLY A 21 2.66 -11.05 17.33
CA GLY A 21 3.91 -10.59 17.94
C GLY A 21 4.68 -9.69 16.96
N ASP A 22 5.93 -10.06 16.67
CA ASP A 22 6.80 -9.31 15.75
C ASP A 22 6.62 -9.72 14.27
N VAL A 23 5.70 -10.63 13.98
CA VAL A 23 5.46 -11.11 12.62
C VAL A 23 4.25 -10.39 12.01
N GLN A 24 4.50 -9.68 10.92
CA GLN A 24 3.47 -9.07 10.08
C GLN A 24 3.25 -9.95 8.85
N LEU A 25 1.99 -10.35 8.63
CA LEU A 25 1.57 -11.09 7.47
C LEU A 25 0.54 -10.27 6.71
N GLU A 26 0.70 -10.19 5.42
CA GLU A 26 -0.20 -9.44 4.55
C GLU A 26 -0.40 -10.20 3.23
N ARG A 27 -1.62 -10.20 2.74
CA ARG A 27 -1.95 -10.71 1.41
C ARG A 27 -2.74 -9.66 0.66
N VAL A 28 -2.41 -9.47 -0.61
CA VAL A 28 -3.17 -8.62 -1.52
C VAL A 28 -3.49 -9.39 -2.79
N ASP A 29 -4.77 -9.49 -3.10
CA ASP A 29 -5.26 -10.04 -4.34
C ASP A 29 -5.80 -8.92 -5.22
N THR A 30 -5.38 -8.88 -6.49
CA THR A 30 -6.02 -8.02 -7.48
C THR A 30 -7.38 -8.58 -7.84
N LEU A 31 -8.39 -7.71 -7.88
CA LEU A 31 -9.77 -8.06 -8.26
C LEU A 31 -10.10 -7.63 -9.70
N THR A 32 -9.26 -6.77 -10.28
CA THR A 32 -9.40 -6.28 -11.67
C THR A 32 -8.10 -6.48 -12.43
N GLY A 33 -8.19 -6.71 -13.73
CA GLY A 33 -7.04 -6.94 -14.60
C GLY A 33 -6.46 -8.35 -14.47
N THR A 34 -5.15 -8.48 -14.73
CA THR A 34 -4.46 -9.77 -14.66
C THR A 34 -4.43 -10.29 -13.22
N PRO A 35 -4.84 -11.54 -12.98
CA PRO A 35 -4.81 -12.13 -11.63
C PRO A 35 -3.41 -12.09 -11.03
N ARG A 36 -3.32 -11.58 -9.82
CA ARG A 36 -2.08 -11.51 -9.06
C ARG A 36 -2.38 -11.54 -7.57
N SER A 37 -1.62 -12.37 -6.84
CA SER A 37 -1.64 -12.40 -5.37
C SER A 37 -0.26 -12.08 -4.86
N THR A 38 -0.16 -11.11 -3.98
CA THR A 38 1.08 -10.77 -3.28
C THR A 38 0.94 -11.13 -1.82
N VAL A 39 1.85 -11.92 -1.30
CA VAL A 39 1.91 -12.30 0.11
C VAL A 39 3.21 -11.78 0.71
N ARG A 40 3.11 -11.10 1.83
CA ARG A 40 4.25 -10.55 2.54
C ARG A 40 4.33 -11.13 3.95
N ARG A 41 5.55 -11.47 4.36
CA ARG A 41 5.91 -11.79 5.73
C ARG A 41 7.13 -10.94 6.11
N ASN A 42 6.94 -9.95 6.95
CA ASN A 42 7.95 -8.95 7.28
C ASN A 42 8.57 -8.34 6.00
N ASP A 43 9.84 -8.56 5.74
CA ASP A 43 10.57 -8.02 4.58
C ASP A 43 10.51 -8.94 3.34
N THR A 44 10.00 -10.14 3.47
CA THR A 44 9.89 -11.10 2.37
C THR A 44 8.56 -10.94 1.66
N VAL A 45 8.62 -10.70 0.36
CA VAL A 45 7.45 -10.53 -0.52
C VAL A 45 7.46 -11.59 -1.60
N MET A 46 6.39 -12.35 -1.72
CA MET A 46 6.16 -13.31 -2.78
C MET A 46 4.97 -12.85 -3.64
N THR A 47 5.19 -12.71 -4.94
CA THR A 47 4.11 -12.38 -5.88
C THR A 47 3.83 -13.55 -6.80
N PHE A 48 2.62 -14.07 -6.73
CA PHE A 48 2.11 -15.16 -7.53
C PHE A 48 1.43 -14.59 -8.78
N LEU A 49 1.86 -15.07 -9.94
CA LEU A 49 1.29 -14.75 -11.26
C LEU A 49 0.72 -16.04 -11.84
N PRO A 50 -0.56 -16.37 -11.57
CA PRO A 50 -1.16 -17.67 -11.93
C PRO A 50 -1.12 -17.97 -13.42
N ASP A 51 -1.41 -16.99 -14.26
CA ASP A 51 -1.45 -17.14 -15.72
C ASP A 51 -0.08 -17.52 -16.30
N ALA A 52 0.99 -16.96 -15.72
CA ALA A 52 2.36 -17.25 -16.12
C ALA A 52 2.96 -18.45 -15.37
N ARG A 53 2.29 -18.94 -14.32
CA ARG A 53 2.81 -19.93 -13.37
C ARG A 53 4.18 -19.54 -12.79
N VAL A 54 4.33 -18.29 -12.44
CA VAL A 54 5.55 -17.70 -11.87
C VAL A 54 5.27 -17.17 -10.49
N VAL A 55 6.22 -17.42 -9.58
CA VAL A 55 6.31 -16.74 -8.28
C VAL A 55 7.60 -15.93 -8.27
N THR A 56 7.49 -14.64 -8.02
CA THR A 56 8.65 -13.79 -7.78
C THR A 56 8.88 -13.66 -6.29
N LEU A 57 10.14 -13.81 -5.87
CA LEU A 57 10.59 -13.57 -4.51
C LEU A 57 11.40 -12.29 -4.48
N ASP A 58 11.00 -11.36 -3.62
CA ASP A 58 11.67 -10.08 -3.41
C ASP A 58 11.88 -9.85 -1.90
N GLN A 59 13.00 -9.23 -1.54
CA GLN A 59 13.28 -8.79 -0.19
C GLN A 59 13.24 -7.26 -0.18
N ARG A 60 12.14 -6.69 0.30
CA ARG A 60 11.97 -5.25 0.40
C ARG A 60 11.99 -4.84 1.86
N GLN A 61 12.96 -4.04 2.23
CA GLN A 61 13.10 -3.54 3.60
C GLN A 61 11.99 -2.58 4.03
N GLN A 62 11.16 -2.07 3.12
CA GLN A 62 9.99 -1.24 3.47
C GLN A 62 9.00 -1.17 2.30
N GLY A 63 7.73 -1.29 2.61
CA GLY A 63 6.63 -1.03 1.69
C GLY A 63 5.36 -1.74 2.11
N ALA A 64 4.42 -1.03 2.72
CA ALA A 64 3.05 -1.50 2.80
C ALA A 64 2.51 -1.69 1.38
N VAL A 65 1.70 -2.71 1.15
CA VAL A 65 1.09 -2.97 -0.16
C VAL A 65 -0.01 -1.95 -0.48
N PHE A 66 -0.60 -1.36 0.54
CA PHE A 66 -1.39 -0.14 0.38
C PHE A 66 -0.43 1.01 0.03
N PRO A 67 -0.81 1.93 -0.89
CA PRO A 67 0.10 2.98 -1.33
C PRO A 67 0.77 3.68 -0.16
N ASN A 68 2.02 3.33 0.10
CA ASN A 68 2.82 3.95 1.14
C ASN A 68 3.40 5.26 0.61
N LEU A 69 2.53 6.24 0.43
CA LEU A 69 2.86 7.56 -0.11
C LEU A 69 3.79 8.34 0.82
N LEU A 70 3.97 7.87 2.05
CA LEU A 70 4.67 8.57 3.10
C LEU A 70 5.91 7.82 3.62
N SER A 71 6.43 6.83 2.88
CA SER A 71 7.76 6.34 3.19
C SER A 71 8.75 7.47 2.91
N PRO A 72 9.27 8.15 3.94
CA PRO A 72 10.34 9.11 3.72
C PRO A 72 11.51 8.33 3.10
N ALA A 73 11.96 8.77 1.95
CA ALA A 73 13.23 8.29 1.43
C ALA A 73 14.27 8.48 2.54
N ALA A 74 14.76 7.34 3.07
CA ALA A 74 15.88 7.28 4.01
C ALA A 74 15.93 8.42 5.06
N GLY A 75 15.01 8.40 6.03
CA GLY A 75 15.24 9.09 7.31
C GLY A 75 15.02 10.61 7.35
N GLN A 76 14.50 11.24 6.30
CA GLN A 76 14.19 12.67 6.33
C GLN A 76 12.74 12.92 6.79
N PRO A 77 12.50 13.81 7.76
CA PRO A 77 11.17 14.10 8.24
C PRO A 77 10.30 14.77 7.16
N VAL A 78 9.04 14.33 7.04
CA VAL A 78 8.05 14.89 6.10
C VAL A 78 7.94 16.42 6.27
N ALA A 79 8.06 16.92 7.49
CA ALA A 79 7.99 18.33 7.82
C ALA A 79 9.04 19.21 7.13
N ASP A 80 10.15 18.65 6.67
CA ASP A 80 11.18 19.42 5.94
C ASP A 80 10.72 19.81 4.53
N PHE A 81 9.81 19.03 3.96
CA PHE A 81 9.37 19.19 2.56
C PHE A 81 7.92 19.61 2.40
N TYR A 82 7.12 19.49 3.45
CA TYR A 82 5.68 19.75 3.41
C TYR A 82 5.22 20.61 4.57
N ASP A 83 4.32 21.52 4.26
CA ASP A 83 3.46 22.14 5.26
C ASP A 83 2.25 21.24 5.50
N VAL A 84 2.02 20.92 6.77
CA VAL A 84 0.93 20.05 7.20
C VAL A 84 -0.26 20.91 7.62
N ARG A 85 -1.44 20.61 7.06
CA ARG A 85 -2.70 21.28 7.42
C ARG A 85 -3.74 20.26 7.83
N GLU A 86 -4.35 20.46 8.99
CA GLU A 86 -5.53 19.72 9.39
C GLU A 86 -6.76 20.28 8.64
N LEU A 87 -7.53 19.39 8.02
CA LEU A 87 -8.75 19.75 7.29
C LEU A 87 -10.02 19.38 8.06
N GLY A 88 -9.88 18.81 9.27
CA GLY A 88 -11.00 18.36 10.08
C GLY A 88 -11.26 16.86 9.93
N ARG A 89 -12.53 16.47 9.98
CA ARG A 89 -12.96 15.06 10.04
C ARG A 89 -13.79 14.67 8.84
N GLY A 90 -13.75 13.39 8.51
CA GLY A 90 -14.54 12.77 7.46
C GLY A 90 -14.85 11.32 7.77
N ARG A 91 -15.38 10.61 6.78
CA ARG A 91 -15.73 9.20 6.92
C ARG A 91 -15.35 8.44 5.65
N VAL A 92 -14.71 7.29 5.83
CA VAL A 92 -14.29 6.40 4.74
C VAL A 92 -14.58 4.96 5.13
N ALA A 93 -15.24 4.21 4.23
CA ALA A 93 -15.58 2.80 4.45
C ALA A 93 -16.28 2.53 5.80
N GLY A 94 -17.13 3.48 6.24
CA GLY A 94 -17.84 3.36 7.51
C GLY A 94 -17.04 3.77 8.76
N CYS A 95 -15.75 4.10 8.64
CA CYS A 95 -14.90 4.52 9.75
C CYS A 95 -14.73 6.04 9.78
N ASP A 96 -14.70 6.60 10.98
CA ASP A 96 -14.39 8.01 11.19
C ASP A 96 -12.90 8.26 10.99
N ALA A 97 -12.56 9.33 10.32
CA ALA A 97 -11.19 9.65 9.93
C ALA A 97 -10.86 11.12 10.16
N ASP A 98 -9.64 11.38 10.58
CA ASP A 98 -9.03 12.71 10.57
C ASP A 98 -8.39 12.96 9.19
N ILE A 99 -8.52 14.20 8.70
CA ILE A 99 -8.08 14.58 7.36
C ILE A 99 -6.92 15.55 7.47
N VAL A 100 -5.80 15.18 6.84
CA VAL A 100 -4.60 16.01 6.79
C VAL A 100 -4.22 16.27 5.33
N GLN A 101 -3.80 17.48 5.05
CA GLN A 101 -3.23 17.87 3.76
C GLN A 101 -1.74 18.17 3.90
N LEU A 102 -0.95 17.60 3.01
CA LEU A 102 0.46 17.88 2.86
C LEU A 102 0.65 18.77 1.63
N LEU A 103 1.10 19.99 1.86
CA LEU A 103 1.39 20.97 0.81
C LEU A 103 2.89 20.98 0.58
N PRO A 104 3.39 20.67 -0.62
CA PRO A 104 4.82 20.71 -0.89
C PRO A 104 5.34 22.15 -0.78
N ARG A 105 6.54 22.30 -0.23
CA ARG A 105 7.26 23.59 -0.14
C ARG A 105 8.00 23.95 -1.41
N ASP A 106 8.06 23.03 -2.37
CA ASP A 106 8.70 23.21 -3.66
C ASP A 106 7.78 22.85 -4.82
N ALA A 107 8.21 23.13 -6.06
CA ALA A 107 7.45 22.87 -7.27
C ALA A 107 7.64 21.46 -7.85
N TRP A 108 8.47 20.62 -7.22
CA TRP A 108 8.89 19.32 -7.75
C TRP A 108 8.14 18.15 -7.13
N ARG A 109 7.41 18.38 -6.02
CA ARG A 109 6.67 17.36 -5.29
C ARG A 109 5.19 17.50 -5.50
N PHE A 110 4.52 16.37 -5.45
CA PHE A 110 3.05 16.35 -5.38
C PHE A 110 2.56 16.71 -3.99
N GLY A 111 1.37 17.30 -3.92
CA GLY A 111 0.61 17.43 -2.68
C GLY A 111 -0.14 16.14 -2.36
N TYR A 112 -0.51 15.97 -1.11
CA TYR A 112 -1.28 14.81 -0.66
C TYR A 112 -2.42 15.24 0.25
N ARG A 113 -3.52 14.48 0.21
CA ARG A 113 -4.58 14.54 1.21
C ARG A 113 -4.80 13.14 1.75
N ILE A 114 -4.81 13.00 3.07
CA ILE A 114 -4.76 11.71 3.76
C ILE A 114 -5.90 11.66 4.77
N TRP A 115 -6.64 10.57 4.76
CA TRP A 115 -7.65 10.23 5.74
C TRP A 115 -7.13 9.08 6.58
N SER A 116 -6.98 9.31 7.88
CA SER A 116 -6.50 8.30 8.83
C SER A 116 -7.60 7.98 9.84
N GLU A 117 -7.87 6.70 10.08
CA GLU A 117 -8.81 6.26 11.11
C GLU A 117 -8.36 6.80 12.49
N ASN A 118 -9.28 7.41 13.20
CA ASN A 118 -8.96 8.25 14.35
C ASN A 118 -8.44 7.48 15.59
N ARG A 119 -8.70 6.18 15.73
CA ARG A 119 -8.25 5.34 16.85
C ARG A 119 -6.92 4.64 16.57
N THR A 120 -6.76 4.12 15.37
CA THR A 120 -5.63 3.25 14.99
C THR A 120 -4.58 3.98 14.16
N GLY A 121 -4.93 5.13 13.57
CA GLY A 121 -4.07 5.83 12.62
C GLY A 121 -3.97 5.15 11.25
N LEU A 122 -4.76 4.09 11.01
CA LEU A 122 -4.76 3.41 9.72
C LEU A 122 -5.18 4.37 8.61
N VAL A 123 -4.38 4.45 7.55
CA VAL A 123 -4.71 5.25 6.38
C VAL A 123 -5.86 4.59 5.61
N LEU A 124 -6.98 5.28 5.49
CA LEU A 124 -8.19 4.79 4.84
C LEU A 124 -8.32 5.27 3.40
N LYS A 125 -7.80 6.45 3.12
CA LYS A 125 -7.86 7.09 1.80
C LYS A 125 -6.69 8.04 1.63
N THR A 126 -6.16 8.06 0.42
CA THR A 126 -5.15 9.03 -0.01
C THR A 126 -5.53 9.65 -1.34
N GLN A 127 -5.17 10.89 -1.53
CA GLN A 127 -5.22 11.59 -2.80
C GLN A 127 -3.86 12.19 -3.10
N THR A 128 -3.37 12.00 -4.32
CA THR A 128 -2.21 12.70 -4.86
C THR A 128 -2.71 13.91 -5.63
N LEU A 129 -2.16 15.08 -5.33
CA LEU A 129 -2.59 16.37 -5.88
C LEU A 129 -1.49 16.99 -6.73
N ASP A 130 -1.88 17.61 -7.86
CA ASP A 130 -0.96 18.43 -8.62
C ASP A 130 -0.75 19.81 -7.97
N ALA A 131 0.08 20.64 -8.60
CA ALA A 131 0.40 21.99 -8.13
C ALA A 131 -0.84 22.92 -8.09
N GLN A 132 -1.91 22.60 -8.81
CA GLN A 132 -3.18 23.32 -8.81
C GLN A 132 -4.21 22.74 -7.84
N GLY A 133 -3.84 21.69 -7.09
CA GLY A 133 -4.71 21.02 -6.14
C GLY A 133 -5.71 20.05 -6.78
N ARG A 134 -5.54 19.68 -8.05
CA ARG A 134 -6.39 18.70 -8.73
C ARG A 134 -5.94 17.30 -8.36
N VAL A 135 -6.90 16.39 -8.19
CA VAL A 135 -6.61 15.00 -7.86
C VAL A 135 -6.09 14.26 -9.09
N LEU A 136 -4.86 13.76 -9.00
CA LEU A 136 -4.22 12.93 -10.03
C LEU A 136 -4.52 11.45 -9.82
N GLU A 137 -4.48 11.01 -8.57
CA GLU A 137 -4.74 9.64 -8.18
C GLU A 137 -5.44 9.61 -6.82
N GLN A 138 -6.29 8.64 -6.63
CA GLN A 138 -6.93 8.38 -5.36
C GLN A 138 -6.89 6.88 -5.07
N ALA A 139 -6.50 6.53 -3.86
CA ALA A 139 -6.64 5.19 -3.31
C ALA A 139 -7.53 5.25 -2.06
N ALA A 140 -8.54 4.41 -1.98
CA ALA A 140 -9.46 4.39 -0.86
C ALA A 140 -9.96 2.97 -0.56
N PHE A 141 -10.16 2.66 0.71
CA PHE A 141 -10.96 1.50 1.07
C PHE A 141 -12.42 1.76 0.70
N SER A 142 -13.01 0.85 -0.06
CA SER A 142 -14.45 0.81 -0.32
C SER A 142 -15.19 0.08 0.79
N GLU A 143 -14.53 -0.92 1.37
CA GLU A 143 -15.01 -1.70 2.51
C GLU A 143 -13.82 -2.01 3.42
N LEU A 144 -14.03 -1.93 4.73
CA LEU A 144 -13.00 -2.21 5.73
C LEU A 144 -13.64 -2.93 6.92
N GLN A 145 -13.02 -4.01 7.34
CA GLN A 145 -13.36 -4.70 8.57
C GLN A 145 -12.10 -4.72 9.46
N LEU A 146 -12.13 -3.90 10.50
CA LEU A 146 -11.13 -3.94 11.57
C LEU A 146 -11.43 -5.14 12.48
N ASP A 147 -10.38 -5.71 13.06
CA ASP A 147 -10.47 -6.86 13.97
C ASP A 147 -11.15 -8.10 13.34
N ALA A 148 -11.11 -8.24 12.01
CA ALA A 148 -11.58 -9.43 11.32
C ALA A 148 -10.76 -10.66 11.73
N PRO A 149 -11.39 -11.85 11.93
CA PRO A 149 -10.67 -13.07 12.25
C PRO A 149 -9.89 -13.58 11.03
N VAL A 150 -8.71 -13.00 10.78
CA VAL A 150 -7.81 -13.44 9.74
C VAL A 150 -6.94 -14.58 10.27
N GLN A 151 -6.98 -15.73 9.61
CA GLN A 151 -6.17 -16.87 9.99
C GLN A 151 -4.74 -16.72 9.44
N ALA A 152 -3.81 -16.34 10.30
CA ALA A 152 -2.38 -16.19 9.95
C ALA A 152 -1.79 -17.45 9.32
N GLU A 153 -2.24 -18.63 9.75
CA GLU A 153 -1.79 -19.90 9.21
C GLU A 153 -2.11 -20.08 7.73
N GLN A 154 -3.28 -19.62 7.27
CA GLN A 154 -3.62 -19.65 5.85
C GLN A 154 -2.68 -18.78 5.01
N LEU A 155 -2.27 -17.63 5.53
CA LEU A 155 -1.31 -16.76 4.85
C LEU A 155 0.09 -17.39 4.80
N ARG A 156 0.51 -18.05 5.86
CA ARG A 156 1.80 -18.80 5.90
C ARG A 156 1.81 -19.95 4.91
N GLN A 157 0.72 -20.72 4.84
CA GLN A 157 0.60 -21.87 3.93
C GLN A 157 0.69 -21.45 2.47
N MET A 158 0.15 -20.29 2.11
CA MET A 158 0.29 -19.76 0.76
C MET A 158 1.75 -19.49 0.40
N MET A 159 2.56 -18.95 1.31
CA MET A 159 3.98 -18.72 1.07
C MET A 159 4.78 -20.03 0.96
N ALA A 160 4.35 -21.07 1.66
CA ALA A 160 4.98 -22.38 1.60
C ALA A 160 4.59 -23.20 0.36
N SER A 161 3.44 -22.93 -0.25
CA SER A 161 2.89 -23.69 -1.37
C SER A 161 3.23 -23.02 -2.71
N THR A 162 4.44 -23.28 -3.21
CA THR A 162 4.87 -22.85 -4.56
C THR A 162 4.75 -23.95 -5.61
N GLN A 163 4.08 -25.06 -5.28
CA GLN A 163 3.94 -26.20 -6.17
C GLN A 163 3.23 -25.81 -7.48
N GLY A 164 3.83 -26.14 -8.60
CA GLY A 164 3.32 -25.79 -9.93
C GLY A 164 3.73 -24.40 -10.42
N TYR A 165 4.51 -23.64 -9.65
CA TYR A 165 5.06 -22.34 -10.02
C TYR A 165 6.57 -22.40 -10.23
N ARG A 166 7.07 -21.63 -11.19
CA ARG A 166 8.49 -21.36 -11.38
C ARG A 166 8.90 -20.21 -10.45
N LEU A 167 9.84 -20.47 -9.54
CA LEU A 167 10.36 -19.43 -8.65
C LEU A 167 11.39 -18.57 -9.40
N VAL A 168 11.21 -17.26 -9.35
CA VAL A 168 12.13 -16.25 -9.89
C VAL A 168 12.52 -15.31 -8.75
N GLN A 169 13.81 -15.21 -8.45
CA GLN A 169 14.31 -14.20 -7.52
C GLN A 169 14.44 -12.88 -8.28
N ALA A 170 13.91 -11.81 -7.71
CA ALA A 170 14.17 -10.47 -8.23
C ALA A 170 15.66 -10.16 -7.97
N GLU A 171 16.44 -10.00 -9.05
CA GLU A 171 17.79 -9.51 -8.94
C GLU A 171 17.76 -8.11 -8.34
N GLN A 172 18.42 -7.93 -7.20
CA GLN A 172 18.70 -6.60 -6.68
C GLN A 172 19.55 -5.89 -7.72
N ALA A 173 19.00 -4.87 -8.35
CA ALA A 173 19.80 -3.95 -9.17
C ALA A 173 20.88 -3.36 -8.26
N ARG A 174 22.09 -3.92 -8.34
CA ARG A 174 23.29 -3.32 -7.72
C ARG A 174 23.50 -1.97 -8.39
N THR A 175 23.08 -0.91 -7.73
CA THR A 175 23.55 0.43 -8.06
C THR A 175 25.04 0.47 -7.73
N THR A 176 25.88 0.27 -8.73
CA THR A 176 27.31 0.53 -8.62
C THR A 176 27.48 2.04 -8.63
N PRO A 177 28.02 2.66 -7.57
CA PRO A 177 28.37 4.07 -7.63
C PRO A 177 29.59 4.22 -8.55
N GLN A 178 29.45 5.05 -9.57
CA GLN A 178 30.59 5.67 -10.26
C GLN A 178 30.88 7.02 -9.62
#